data_25ba5bd840016978919bbb1b08e8dc2d
#
_entry.id   25ba5bd840016978919bbb1b08e8dc2d
#
_cell.length_a   1.000
_cell.length_b   1.000
_cell.length_c   1.000
_cell.angle_alpha   90.00
_cell.angle_beta   90.00
_cell.angle_gamma   90.00
#
_symmetry.space_group_name_H-M   'P 1'
#
loop_
_entity.id
_entity.type
_entity.pdbx_description
1 polymer ?
#
loop_
_entity_poly.entity_id
_entity_poly.type
_entity_poly.pdbx_seq_one_letter_code
_entity_poly.pdbx_strand_id
1 'polypeptide(L)'
;MKKLFLCLLLTGVVVVSKAQFSRYIIQFKNKATSPFALSAPLQFLSQRAIDRRTRYAIAIDSTDLPVTPRYVDSLRLAGAVTILNTSRWLNQVSILTTDAAALAKINSFSFVQSVAPIAAKTVSVSIKYEKENPTDNQRTSSTTNTTLTTANFYNYGASFNQVHIHNGEFLHNIGLRGQSMIIGILDAGFFHYTSLSSFDSVNINGQVLGTYDFVAREQSVVEDDTHGMECFSIIAGNIPGQFVGTAPKASFYLFRSEEAATEYPIEEHNWVCAAERVDSAGGDVISSSLGYTTFDNPIFNHTYADMNGNTTVAAIGADLAAKKGVLVVNAAGNDGTDAFHYISTPADGDSVMAVGAVTTSGAVASFSSYGPSSDGQIKPDVASVGVATALQTPGNTIGNGNGTSFATPNIAGLTTCLWQGFQEATNIKIINALRQSGSKATAPDDRVGYGIPDMKKAVLLLLKGFSTANGNVSNCKTTLNWTSKDISTMKYEIERKGPGEAAYSKIGERQSSGTTFSSRTYSFADSLLNVQAGSISYRIREIIDTATATLSADYIDTVSVSLASSCITTAINPVVNIGEEIILMPNPAKDRFAVKITTSYPVQNLVIRISNNKG
;
A
#
# COMPACT_ATOMS: atom_id res chain seq x y z
N MET A 1 -33.37 -66.32 60.43
CA MET A 1 -32.63 -65.09 60.51
C MET A 1 -32.29 -64.63 59.11
N LYS A 2 -33.14 -63.74 58.55
CA LYS A 2 -32.96 -63.17 57.18
C LYS A 2 -32.19 -61.84 57.32
N LYS A 3 -30.96 -61.78 56.77
CA LYS A 3 -30.20 -60.52 56.68
C LYS A 3 -30.62 -59.77 55.43
N LEU A 4 -31.21 -58.58 55.63
CA LEU A 4 -31.60 -57.62 54.61
C LEU A 4 -30.34 -56.80 54.25
N PHE A 5 -29.84 -56.91 52.98
CA PHE A 5 -28.79 -56.04 52.43
C PHE A 5 -29.45 -54.82 51.81
N LEU A 6 -29.22 -53.64 52.41
CA LEU A 6 -29.66 -52.35 51.91
C LEU A 6 -28.56 -51.83 50.97
N CYS A 7 -28.77 -51.89 49.63
CA CYS A 7 -27.92 -51.24 48.65
C CYS A 7 -28.27 -49.75 48.58
N LEU A 8 -27.41 -48.88 49.11
CA LEU A 8 -27.46 -47.44 48.92
C LEU A 8 -26.94 -47.13 47.49
N LEU A 9 -27.85 -46.77 46.57
CA LEU A 9 -27.48 -46.20 45.27
C LEU A 9 -27.04 -44.73 45.48
N LEU A 10 -25.71 -44.46 45.46
CA LEU A 10 -25.19 -43.11 45.33
C LEU A 10 -25.34 -42.69 43.89
N THR A 11 -26.35 -41.92 43.55
CA THR A 11 -26.43 -41.19 42.30
C THR A 11 -25.47 -39.99 42.40
N GLY A 12 -24.27 -40.16 41.88
CA GLY A 12 -23.33 -39.04 41.68
C GLY A 12 -23.91 -38.07 40.64
N VAL A 13 -24.36 -36.95 41.08
CA VAL A 13 -24.66 -35.84 40.18
C VAL A 13 -23.31 -35.34 39.66
N VAL A 14 -22.96 -35.73 38.45
CA VAL A 14 -21.81 -35.09 37.73
C VAL A 14 -22.25 -33.69 37.42
N VAL A 15 -21.90 -32.73 38.25
CA VAL A 15 -21.94 -31.30 37.91
C VAL A 15 -20.89 -31.10 36.83
N VAL A 16 -21.27 -31.15 35.59
CA VAL A 16 -20.42 -30.65 34.50
C VAL A 16 -20.32 -29.15 34.73
N SER A 17 -19.20 -28.76 35.35
CA SER A 17 -18.83 -27.33 35.42
C SER A 17 -18.63 -26.88 33.99
N LYS A 18 -19.66 -26.24 33.41
CA LYS A 18 -19.46 -25.49 32.18
C LYS A 18 -18.43 -24.43 32.51
N ALA A 19 -17.30 -24.43 31.77
CA ALA A 19 -16.31 -23.36 31.86
C ALA A 19 -17.06 -22.03 31.72
N GLN A 20 -17.04 -21.23 32.78
CA GLN A 20 -17.77 -19.96 32.79
C GLN A 20 -16.96 -18.96 31.98
N PHE A 21 -17.49 -18.56 30.84
CA PHE A 21 -16.91 -17.48 30.06
C PHE A 21 -16.86 -16.21 30.92
N SER A 22 -15.81 -15.40 30.77
CA SER A 22 -15.67 -14.15 31.50
C SER A 22 -15.65 -12.94 30.58
N ARG A 23 -15.42 -13.11 29.28
CA ARG A 23 -15.43 -12.03 28.30
C ARG A 23 -16.58 -12.22 27.31
N TYR A 24 -17.27 -11.13 26.99
CA TYR A 24 -18.45 -11.14 26.12
C TYR A 24 -18.41 -9.97 25.17
N ILE A 25 -18.96 -10.15 23.96
CA ILE A 25 -19.33 -9.07 23.04
C ILE A 25 -20.80 -8.76 23.22
N ILE A 26 -21.11 -7.51 23.41
CA ILE A 26 -22.47 -6.95 23.45
C ILE A 26 -22.70 -6.20 22.15
N GLN A 27 -23.59 -6.73 21.32
CA GLN A 27 -24.02 -6.09 20.08
C GLN A 27 -25.21 -5.18 20.36
N PHE A 28 -25.14 -3.93 19.91
CA PHE A 28 -26.27 -3.00 19.99
C PHE A 28 -27.07 -2.96 18.69
N LYS A 29 -28.39 -2.77 18.80
CA LYS A 29 -29.32 -2.68 17.65
C LYS A 29 -29.10 -1.41 16.82
N ASN A 30 -28.71 -0.33 17.46
CA ASN A 30 -28.59 1.00 16.83
C ASN A 30 -27.74 1.94 17.69
N LYS A 31 -27.56 3.16 17.21
CA LYS A 31 -26.90 4.27 17.92
C LYS A 31 -27.90 5.39 18.29
N ALA A 32 -29.16 5.02 18.55
CA ALA A 32 -30.18 6.00 18.90
C ALA A 32 -29.81 6.81 20.15
N THR A 33 -30.27 8.05 20.20
CA THR A 33 -29.95 9.00 21.29
C THR A 33 -28.44 9.27 21.46
N SER A 34 -27.62 9.04 20.44
CA SER A 34 -26.22 9.45 20.43
C SER A 34 -26.15 11.00 20.58
N PRO A 35 -25.22 11.51 21.40
CA PRO A 35 -24.97 12.95 21.45
C PRO A 35 -24.14 13.43 20.24
N PHE A 36 -23.63 12.53 19.43
CA PHE A 36 -22.83 12.84 18.25
C PHE A 36 -23.69 12.92 17.00
N ALA A 37 -23.36 13.85 16.10
CA ALA A 37 -24.07 14.07 14.84
C ALA A 37 -23.11 13.98 13.64
N LEU A 38 -23.57 13.40 12.52
CA LEU A 38 -22.79 13.32 11.28
C LEU A 38 -22.40 14.68 10.72
N SER A 39 -23.18 15.74 11.04
CA SER A 39 -22.88 17.13 10.68
C SER A 39 -21.75 17.76 11.49
N ALA A 40 -21.27 17.11 12.55
CA ALA A 40 -20.19 17.60 13.41
C ALA A 40 -19.05 16.56 13.56
N PRO A 41 -18.43 16.12 12.44
CA PRO A 41 -17.50 14.99 12.43
C PRO A 41 -16.22 15.22 13.26
N LEU A 42 -15.81 16.46 13.48
CA LEU A 42 -14.66 16.79 14.33
C LEU A 42 -14.81 16.34 15.79
N GLN A 43 -16.01 15.96 16.22
CA GLN A 43 -16.22 15.41 17.56
C GLN A 43 -15.69 13.97 17.70
N PHE A 44 -15.44 13.27 16.57
CA PHE A 44 -15.04 11.86 16.58
C PHE A 44 -14.05 11.47 15.48
N LEU A 45 -13.72 12.36 14.55
CA LEU A 45 -12.69 12.21 13.52
C LEU A 45 -11.72 13.39 13.59
N SER A 46 -10.44 13.14 13.36
CA SER A 46 -9.46 14.19 13.14
C SER A 46 -9.71 14.94 11.82
N GLN A 47 -9.20 16.17 11.71
CA GLN A 47 -9.28 16.91 10.45
C GLN A 47 -8.66 16.12 9.30
N ARG A 48 -7.51 15.44 9.52
CA ARG A 48 -6.84 14.59 8.51
C ARG A 48 -7.74 13.44 8.03
N ALA A 49 -8.50 12.81 8.92
CA ALA A 49 -9.47 11.78 8.54
C ALA A 49 -10.59 12.34 7.67
N ILE A 50 -11.09 13.53 7.98
CA ILE A 50 -12.10 14.24 7.20
C ILE A 50 -11.54 14.64 5.84
N ASP A 51 -10.32 15.16 5.77
CA ASP A 51 -9.64 15.54 4.52
C ASP A 51 -9.43 14.33 3.60
N ARG A 52 -9.06 13.16 4.15
CA ARG A 52 -8.98 11.91 3.38
C ARG A 52 -10.33 11.54 2.77
N ARG A 53 -11.42 11.56 3.56
CA ARG A 53 -12.76 11.27 3.06
C ARG A 53 -13.18 12.25 1.95
N THR A 54 -12.93 13.54 2.15
CA THR A 54 -13.21 14.58 1.14
C THR A 54 -12.43 14.34 -0.14
N ARG A 55 -11.14 14.05 -0.02
CA ARG A 55 -10.25 13.77 -1.17
C ARG A 55 -10.73 12.61 -2.03
N TYR A 56 -11.24 11.57 -1.40
CA TYR A 56 -11.68 10.35 -2.08
C TYR A 56 -13.20 10.24 -2.28
N ALA A 57 -13.93 11.31 -1.97
CA ALA A 57 -15.40 11.36 -2.03
C ALA A 57 -16.08 10.26 -1.20
N ILE A 58 -15.52 9.95 0.00
CA ILE A 58 -16.06 8.96 0.94
C ILE A 58 -17.01 9.67 1.90
N ALA A 59 -18.26 9.21 1.97
CA ALA A 59 -19.24 9.76 2.87
C ALA A 59 -18.91 9.41 4.34
N ILE A 60 -19.15 10.36 5.25
CA ILE A 60 -19.21 10.10 6.69
C ILE A 60 -20.59 9.52 6.97
N ASP A 61 -20.65 8.35 7.58
CA ASP A 61 -21.90 7.61 7.79
C ASP A 61 -22.09 7.18 9.26
N SER A 62 -23.16 6.45 9.55
CA SER A 62 -23.50 6.00 10.90
C SER A 62 -22.45 5.10 11.54
N THR A 63 -21.61 4.44 10.76
CA THR A 63 -20.51 3.60 11.29
C THR A 63 -19.42 4.47 11.92
N ASP A 64 -19.26 5.72 11.47
CA ASP A 64 -18.28 6.65 12.04
C ASP A 64 -18.69 7.20 13.42
N LEU A 65 -19.99 7.22 13.74
CA LEU A 65 -20.46 7.69 15.03
C LEU A 65 -19.99 6.77 16.17
N PRO A 66 -19.51 7.32 17.30
CA PRO A 66 -19.23 6.53 18.48
C PRO A 66 -20.44 5.71 18.96
N VAL A 67 -20.17 4.61 19.62
CA VAL A 67 -21.21 3.86 20.36
C VAL A 67 -21.92 4.81 21.32
N THR A 68 -23.23 4.69 21.44
CA THR A 68 -24.03 5.58 22.30
C THR A 68 -23.58 5.49 23.76
N PRO A 69 -23.01 6.57 24.36
CA PRO A 69 -22.43 6.53 25.71
C PRO A 69 -23.38 5.99 26.76
N ARG A 70 -24.66 6.41 26.71
CA ARG A 70 -25.69 5.94 27.64
C ARG A 70 -25.88 4.41 27.61
N TYR A 71 -25.67 3.76 26.48
CA TYR A 71 -25.72 2.30 26.40
C TYR A 71 -24.56 1.67 27.15
N VAL A 72 -23.34 2.21 26.95
CA VAL A 72 -22.14 1.75 27.66
C VAL A 72 -22.27 1.95 29.18
N ASP A 73 -22.80 3.10 29.62
CA ASP A 73 -23.04 3.35 31.03
C ASP A 73 -24.08 2.39 31.61
N SER A 74 -25.13 2.05 30.85
CA SER A 74 -26.13 1.06 31.27
C SER A 74 -25.50 -0.31 31.51
N LEU A 75 -24.49 -0.71 30.67
CA LEU A 75 -23.74 -1.96 30.89
C LEU A 75 -22.93 -1.92 32.19
N ARG A 76 -22.23 -0.79 32.49
CA ARG A 76 -21.49 -0.62 33.77
C ARG A 76 -22.38 -0.75 34.97
N LEU A 77 -23.60 -0.21 34.90
CA LEU A 77 -24.56 -0.20 35.98
C LEU A 77 -25.40 -1.48 36.09
N ALA A 78 -25.15 -2.46 35.23
CA ALA A 78 -25.89 -3.73 35.28
C ALA A 78 -25.50 -4.61 36.45
N GLY A 79 -24.25 -4.55 36.92
CA GLY A 79 -23.69 -5.33 38.02
C GLY A 79 -22.16 -5.23 38.03
N ALA A 80 -21.47 -6.32 38.42
CA ALA A 80 -20.00 -6.41 38.36
C ALA A 80 -19.50 -6.55 36.92
N VAL A 81 -19.46 -5.46 36.16
CA VAL A 81 -19.10 -5.39 34.75
C VAL A 81 -17.95 -4.43 34.53
N THR A 82 -16.89 -4.88 33.86
CA THR A 82 -15.80 -4.05 33.36
C THR A 82 -15.96 -3.90 31.84
N ILE A 83 -16.04 -2.65 31.36
CA ILE A 83 -15.98 -2.36 29.94
C ILE A 83 -14.53 -2.53 29.48
N LEU A 84 -14.31 -3.30 28.40
CA LEU A 84 -13.01 -3.50 27.78
C LEU A 84 -12.81 -2.49 26.65
N ASN A 85 -13.30 -2.79 25.44
CA ASN A 85 -13.17 -1.94 24.27
C ASN A 85 -14.53 -1.68 23.61
N THR A 86 -14.63 -0.61 22.83
CA THR A 86 -15.84 -0.24 22.09
C THR A 86 -15.52 -0.13 20.61
N SER A 87 -16.27 -0.83 19.76
CA SER A 87 -16.19 -0.70 18.31
C SER A 87 -17.37 0.12 17.80
N ARG A 88 -17.07 1.26 17.18
CA ARG A 88 -18.09 2.08 16.51
C ARG A 88 -18.52 1.49 15.17
N TRP A 89 -17.61 0.87 14.42
CA TRP A 89 -17.95 0.28 13.14
C TRP A 89 -18.91 -0.88 13.28
N LEU A 90 -18.63 -1.76 14.25
CA LEU A 90 -19.45 -2.92 14.55
C LEU A 90 -20.62 -2.60 15.47
N ASN A 91 -20.67 -1.42 16.10
CA ASN A 91 -21.62 -1.00 17.13
C ASN A 91 -21.67 -2.00 18.30
N GLN A 92 -20.48 -2.36 18.80
CA GLN A 92 -20.25 -3.39 19.82
C GLN A 92 -19.47 -2.87 21.00
N VAL A 93 -19.57 -3.57 22.12
CA VAL A 93 -18.76 -3.37 23.32
C VAL A 93 -18.29 -4.72 23.82
N SER A 94 -16.99 -4.87 24.04
CA SER A 94 -16.45 -6.02 24.78
C SER A 94 -16.46 -5.74 26.28
N ILE A 95 -16.87 -6.71 27.06
CA ILE A 95 -16.95 -6.63 28.52
C ILE A 95 -16.29 -7.82 29.21
N LEU A 96 -15.85 -7.59 30.44
CA LEU A 96 -15.41 -8.64 31.36
C LEU A 96 -16.41 -8.72 32.53
N THR A 97 -17.01 -9.89 32.76
CA THR A 97 -17.89 -10.17 33.88
C THR A 97 -18.02 -11.66 34.15
N THR A 98 -18.18 -12.04 35.39
CA THR A 98 -18.62 -13.38 35.84
C THR A 98 -19.96 -13.30 36.57
N ASP A 99 -20.57 -12.13 36.61
CA ASP A 99 -21.86 -11.86 37.26
C ASP A 99 -23.01 -12.29 36.32
N ALA A 100 -23.60 -13.44 36.58
CA ALA A 100 -24.70 -13.99 35.82
C ALA A 100 -25.97 -13.10 35.88
N ALA A 101 -26.18 -12.39 37.00
CA ALA A 101 -27.31 -11.48 37.15
C ALA A 101 -27.14 -10.23 36.27
N ALA A 102 -25.89 -9.72 36.21
CA ALA A 102 -25.53 -8.62 35.31
C ALA A 102 -25.74 -9.01 33.84
N LEU A 103 -25.30 -10.21 33.41
CA LEU A 103 -25.50 -10.70 32.05
C LEU A 103 -26.99 -10.84 31.70
N ALA A 104 -27.80 -11.40 32.62
CA ALA A 104 -29.25 -11.50 32.43
C ALA A 104 -29.90 -10.12 32.25
N LYS A 105 -29.49 -9.13 33.08
CA LYS A 105 -29.96 -7.74 33.01
C LYS A 105 -29.53 -7.09 31.70
N ILE A 106 -28.27 -7.26 31.26
CA ILE A 106 -27.74 -6.74 29.98
C ILE A 106 -28.56 -7.29 28.82
N ASN A 107 -28.83 -8.60 28.81
CA ASN A 107 -29.60 -9.24 27.76
C ASN A 107 -31.06 -8.77 27.71
N SER A 108 -31.60 -8.23 28.80
CA SER A 108 -32.96 -7.68 28.87
C SER A 108 -33.07 -6.23 28.35
N PHE A 109 -31.97 -5.53 28.10
CA PHE A 109 -32.03 -4.17 27.61
C PHE A 109 -32.59 -4.09 26.19
N SER A 110 -33.54 -3.22 25.95
CA SER A 110 -34.23 -3.09 24.65
C SER A 110 -33.29 -2.71 23.50
N PHE A 111 -32.17 -2.04 23.80
CA PHE A 111 -31.16 -1.61 22.84
C PHE A 111 -30.08 -2.67 22.57
N VAL A 112 -30.01 -3.76 23.35
CA VAL A 112 -29.11 -4.90 23.10
C VAL A 112 -29.71 -5.83 22.06
N GLN A 113 -28.92 -6.21 21.08
CA GLN A 113 -29.29 -7.16 20.05
C GLN A 113 -28.90 -8.58 20.45
N SER A 114 -27.65 -8.76 20.92
CA SER A 114 -27.11 -10.05 21.34
C SER A 114 -26.01 -9.90 22.39
N VAL A 115 -25.79 -10.97 23.14
CA VAL A 115 -24.71 -11.16 24.10
C VAL A 115 -24.01 -12.47 23.74
N ALA A 116 -22.78 -12.40 23.28
CA ALA A 116 -22.02 -13.57 22.84
C ALA A 116 -20.73 -13.75 23.69
N PRO A 117 -20.45 -14.93 24.23
CA PRO A 117 -19.19 -15.23 24.90
C PRO A 117 -18.05 -15.30 23.88
N ILE A 118 -16.89 -14.72 24.19
CA ILE A 118 -15.71 -14.66 23.31
C ILE A 118 -14.40 -15.15 23.95
N ALA A 119 -14.38 -15.41 25.25
CA ALA A 119 -13.21 -16.01 25.90
C ALA A 119 -13.58 -16.61 27.24
N ALA A 120 -13.06 -17.82 27.51
CA ALA A 120 -12.98 -18.39 28.85
C ALA A 120 -11.56 -18.17 29.38
N LYS A 121 -11.42 -17.67 30.60
CA LYS A 121 -10.14 -17.69 31.28
C LYS A 121 -9.95 -19.08 31.89
N THR A 122 -9.59 -20.07 31.12
CA THR A 122 -8.97 -21.29 31.65
C THR A 122 -7.46 -21.08 31.59
N VAL A 123 -6.80 -21.18 32.75
CA VAL A 123 -5.35 -21.30 32.82
C VAL A 123 -5.01 -22.74 32.37
N SER A 124 -5.11 -22.98 31.07
CA SER A 124 -4.46 -24.12 30.45
C SER A 124 -3.09 -23.60 30.03
N VAL A 125 -2.04 -24.11 30.67
CA VAL A 125 -0.71 -24.02 30.10
C VAL A 125 -0.70 -24.97 28.90
N SER A 126 -1.31 -24.56 27.79
CA SER A 126 -1.01 -25.13 26.50
C SER A 126 0.36 -24.60 26.15
N ILE A 127 1.29 -25.47 25.83
CA ILE A 127 2.50 -25.08 25.10
C ILE A 127 1.99 -24.58 23.77
N LYS A 128 1.80 -23.25 23.67
CA LYS A 128 1.55 -22.62 22.37
C LYS A 128 2.78 -22.92 21.51
N TYR A 129 2.54 -23.36 20.30
CA TYR A 129 3.48 -23.06 19.23
C TYR A 129 3.71 -21.56 19.34
N GLU A 130 4.94 -21.20 19.71
CA GLU A 130 5.34 -19.80 19.74
C GLU A 130 4.87 -19.19 18.42
N LYS A 131 4.14 -18.09 18.47
CA LYS A 131 3.99 -17.20 17.31
C LYS A 131 5.43 -16.96 16.91
N GLU A 132 5.92 -17.71 15.91
CA GLU A 132 7.29 -18.10 15.65
C GLU A 132 8.30 -17.05 16.14
N ASN A 133 8.84 -17.27 17.34
CA ASN A 133 10.09 -16.63 17.69
C ASN A 133 11.10 -17.03 16.62
N PRO A 134 11.82 -16.08 16.03
CA PRO A 134 12.86 -16.41 15.07
C PRO A 134 13.76 -17.45 15.72
N THR A 135 13.77 -18.65 15.17
CA THR A 135 14.67 -19.69 15.66
C THR A 135 16.07 -19.10 15.63
N ASP A 136 16.63 -18.89 16.82
CA ASP A 136 17.98 -18.35 17.05
C ASP A 136 19.02 -19.41 16.63
N ASN A 137 18.98 -19.79 15.35
CA ASN A 137 19.89 -20.73 14.72
C ASN A 137 20.31 -20.18 13.37
N GLN A 138 21.15 -19.19 13.39
CA GLN A 138 22.36 -18.97 12.62
C GLN A 138 22.79 -17.51 12.68
N ARG A 139 23.56 -17.16 13.71
CA ARG A 139 24.44 -15.99 13.63
C ARG A 139 25.50 -16.26 12.56
N THR A 140 25.20 -15.92 11.34
CA THR A 140 26.24 -15.70 10.34
C THR A 140 26.34 -14.20 10.10
N SER A 141 27.36 -13.61 10.72
CA SER A 141 27.89 -12.30 10.32
C SER A 141 28.35 -12.42 8.87
N SER A 142 27.47 -12.14 7.91
CA SER A 142 27.88 -12.03 6.52
C SER A 142 28.20 -10.58 6.22
N THR A 143 29.46 -10.22 6.31
CA THR A 143 30.02 -9.04 5.64
C THR A 143 30.00 -9.30 4.13
N THR A 144 28.91 -9.02 3.47
CA THR A 144 28.89 -8.92 2.02
C THR A 144 29.27 -7.49 1.63
N ASN A 145 30.51 -7.33 1.18
CA ASN A 145 30.96 -6.15 0.45
C ASN A 145 30.15 -6.06 -0.86
N THR A 146 29.05 -5.34 -0.84
CA THR A 146 28.33 -4.97 -2.05
C THR A 146 29.05 -3.77 -2.67
N THR A 147 29.60 -3.96 -3.85
CA THR A 147 30.17 -2.88 -4.69
C THR A 147 29.04 -1.93 -5.06
N LEU A 148 29.02 -0.74 -4.47
CA LEU A 148 28.05 0.32 -4.73
C LEU A 148 28.21 0.83 -6.16
N THR A 149 27.33 0.41 -7.05
CA THR A 149 27.14 1.04 -8.35
C THR A 149 26.04 2.10 -8.22
N THR A 150 26.40 3.38 -8.40
CA THR A 150 25.56 4.58 -8.22
C THR A 150 25.02 4.76 -6.79
N ALA A 151 25.32 5.88 -6.16
CA ALA A 151 25.02 6.11 -4.75
C ALA A 151 23.51 6.17 -4.50
N ASN A 152 22.95 5.11 -3.94
CA ASN A 152 21.60 5.15 -3.36
C ASN A 152 21.55 6.24 -2.28
N PHE A 153 20.36 6.84 -2.09
CA PHE A 153 20.17 7.85 -1.04
C PHE A 153 20.50 7.30 0.35
N TYR A 154 20.12 6.03 0.60
CA TYR A 154 20.49 5.32 1.83
C TYR A 154 21.52 4.22 1.56
N ASN A 155 22.43 4.04 2.50
CA ASN A 155 23.19 2.79 2.62
C ASN A 155 22.41 1.84 3.53
N TYR A 156 21.73 0.86 2.93
CA TYR A 156 20.79 -0.02 3.60
C TYR A 156 21.44 -1.09 4.51
N GLY A 157 22.74 -1.38 4.31
CA GLY A 157 23.40 -2.46 5.06
C GLY A 157 22.68 -3.80 4.90
N ALA A 158 22.32 -4.44 6.01
CA ALA A 158 21.67 -5.76 6.03
C ALA A 158 20.30 -5.80 5.34
N SER A 159 19.56 -4.68 5.31
CA SER A 159 18.22 -4.62 4.70
C SER A 159 18.23 -4.39 3.17
N PHE A 160 19.42 -4.31 2.53
CA PHE A 160 19.49 -4.00 1.10
C PHE A 160 18.64 -4.94 0.25
N ASN A 161 18.80 -6.25 0.39
CA ASN A 161 18.15 -7.22 -0.49
C ASN A 161 16.61 -7.21 -0.35
N GLN A 162 16.07 -7.00 0.85
CA GLN A 162 14.62 -6.94 1.07
C GLN A 162 13.97 -5.66 0.49
N VAL A 163 14.75 -4.59 0.33
CA VAL A 163 14.30 -3.38 -0.37
C VAL A 163 14.53 -3.49 -1.88
N HIS A 164 15.70 -4.01 -2.28
CA HIS A 164 16.15 -4.08 -3.68
C HIS A 164 15.30 -5.01 -4.55
N ILE A 165 14.81 -6.12 -4.01
CA ILE A 165 13.95 -7.07 -4.76
C ILE A 165 12.70 -6.40 -5.34
N HIS A 166 12.29 -5.28 -4.73
CA HIS A 166 11.16 -4.45 -5.14
C HIS A 166 11.57 -3.21 -5.95
N ASN A 167 12.85 -2.98 -6.25
CA ASN A 167 13.36 -1.67 -6.68
C ASN A 167 12.95 -0.53 -5.71
N GLY A 168 12.84 -0.82 -4.41
CA GLY A 168 12.34 0.12 -3.40
C GLY A 168 13.27 1.32 -3.18
N GLU A 169 14.59 1.14 -3.38
CA GLU A 169 15.59 2.21 -3.33
C GLU A 169 15.28 3.33 -4.33
N PHE A 170 14.63 3.03 -5.44
CA PHE A 170 14.20 4.01 -6.42
C PHE A 170 13.27 5.07 -5.79
N LEU A 171 12.28 4.65 -4.99
CA LEU A 171 11.37 5.58 -4.31
C LEU A 171 12.16 6.52 -3.39
N HIS A 172 13.10 5.99 -2.62
CA HIS A 172 13.92 6.79 -1.72
C HIS A 172 14.84 7.76 -2.49
N ASN A 173 15.37 7.34 -3.63
CA ASN A 173 16.22 8.15 -4.49
C ASN A 173 15.45 9.35 -5.09
N ILE A 174 14.17 9.19 -5.43
CA ILE A 174 13.33 10.28 -5.92
C ILE A 174 12.66 11.12 -4.81
N GLY A 175 13.01 10.85 -3.53
CA GLY A 175 12.56 11.63 -2.38
C GLY A 175 11.32 11.11 -1.66
N LEU A 176 10.75 9.98 -2.09
CA LEU A 176 9.59 9.35 -1.47
C LEU A 176 10.05 8.37 -0.37
N ARG A 177 10.00 8.78 0.90
CA ARG A 177 10.53 8.05 2.07
C ARG A 177 9.51 7.93 3.20
N GLY A 178 8.23 8.27 2.92
CA GLY A 178 7.12 8.24 3.86
C GLY A 178 6.78 9.58 4.51
N GLN A 179 7.42 10.69 4.12
CA GLN A 179 7.14 12.01 4.71
C GLN A 179 5.65 12.36 4.61
N SER A 180 5.09 12.88 5.71
CA SER A 180 3.68 13.27 5.85
C SER A 180 2.66 12.13 5.73
N MET A 181 3.13 10.87 5.60
CA MET A 181 2.28 9.68 5.63
C MET A 181 2.25 9.11 7.05
N ILE A 182 1.12 8.47 7.40
CA ILE A 182 0.91 7.89 8.74
C ILE A 182 0.59 6.40 8.59
N ILE A 183 1.36 5.57 9.28
CA ILE A 183 1.17 4.13 9.35
C ILE A 183 0.69 3.76 10.75
N GLY A 184 -0.43 3.04 10.86
CA GLY A 184 -0.82 2.34 12.07
C GLY A 184 -0.26 0.92 12.05
N ILE A 185 0.49 0.54 13.08
CA ILE A 185 0.99 -0.83 13.24
C ILE A 185 0.17 -1.50 14.33
N LEU A 186 -0.47 -2.62 14.01
CA LEU A 186 -1.27 -3.43 14.92
C LEU A 186 -0.53 -4.74 15.17
N ASP A 187 -0.17 -5.01 16.45
CA ASP A 187 0.68 -6.15 16.77
C ASP A 187 0.56 -6.55 18.27
N ALA A 188 1.40 -7.47 18.73
CA ALA A 188 1.40 -8.02 20.10
C ALA A 188 2.13 -7.14 21.14
N GLY A 189 2.95 -6.17 20.69
CA GLY A 189 3.73 -5.28 21.56
C GLY A 189 4.92 -4.67 20.84
N PHE A 190 5.53 -3.64 21.44
CA PHE A 190 6.63 -2.88 20.82
C PHE A 190 7.80 -2.75 21.80
N PHE A 191 8.28 -3.89 22.26
CA PHE A 191 9.28 -4.01 23.31
C PHE A 191 10.44 -3.03 23.13
N HIS A 192 10.62 -2.17 24.13
CA HIS A 192 11.74 -1.23 24.26
C HIS A 192 12.07 -0.37 23.02
N TYR A 193 11.12 -0.16 22.07
CA TYR A 193 11.40 0.65 20.87
C TYR A 193 11.93 2.04 21.21
N THR A 194 11.63 2.57 22.39
CA THR A 194 12.08 3.89 22.86
C THR A 194 13.57 3.96 23.15
N SER A 195 14.26 2.82 23.28
CA SER A 195 15.69 2.74 23.66
C SER A 195 16.55 1.91 22.69
N LEU A 196 15.95 1.28 21.68
CA LEU A 196 16.70 0.49 20.68
C LEU A 196 17.19 1.41 19.55
N SER A 197 18.44 1.23 19.15
CA SER A 197 19.18 2.15 18.26
C SER A 197 18.56 2.31 16.87
N SER A 198 17.86 1.32 16.34
CA SER A 198 17.16 1.43 15.06
C SER A 198 16.09 2.52 15.07
N PHE A 199 15.57 2.87 16.24
CA PHE A 199 14.50 3.84 16.42
C PHE A 199 14.95 5.22 16.91
N ASP A 200 16.27 5.47 17.08
CA ASP A 200 16.78 6.76 17.53
C ASP A 200 16.26 7.91 16.65
N SER A 201 16.29 7.72 15.32
CA SER A 201 15.78 8.73 14.36
C SER A 201 14.28 8.96 14.55
N VAL A 202 13.49 7.90 14.74
CA VAL A 202 12.03 7.97 14.95
C VAL A 202 11.70 8.70 16.25
N ASN A 203 12.41 8.36 17.33
CA ASN A 203 12.21 8.94 18.66
C ASN A 203 12.62 10.43 18.70
N ILE A 204 13.81 10.76 18.17
CA ILE A 204 14.32 12.13 18.12
C ILE A 204 13.40 13.05 17.29
N ASN A 205 12.87 12.53 16.17
CA ASN A 205 11.99 13.32 15.28
C ASN A 205 10.52 13.31 15.70
N GLY A 206 10.14 12.63 16.80
CA GLY A 206 8.76 12.55 17.26
C GLY A 206 7.81 11.90 16.21
N GLN A 207 8.29 10.89 15.50
CA GLN A 207 7.51 10.24 14.44
C GLN A 207 6.43 9.28 14.98
N VAL A 208 6.54 8.81 16.24
CA VAL A 208 5.46 8.09 16.92
C VAL A 208 4.46 9.10 17.48
N LEU A 209 3.30 9.18 16.83
CA LEU A 209 2.24 10.15 17.14
C LEU A 209 1.38 9.73 18.33
N GLY A 210 1.36 8.46 18.67
CA GLY A 210 0.64 7.92 19.80
C GLY A 210 0.68 6.40 19.84
N THR A 211 0.43 5.88 21.03
CA THR A 211 0.40 4.44 21.32
C THR A 211 -0.88 4.10 22.08
N TYR A 212 -1.32 2.86 22.04
CA TYR A 212 -2.38 2.35 22.88
C TYR A 212 -2.39 0.83 22.93
N ASP A 213 -2.55 0.29 24.12
CA ASP A 213 -2.73 -1.13 24.40
C ASP A 213 -4.24 -1.43 24.56
N PHE A 214 -4.83 -2.13 23.60
CA PHE A 214 -6.23 -2.56 23.65
C PHE A 214 -6.44 -3.79 24.54
N VAL A 215 -5.37 -4.50 24.92
CA VAL A 215 -5.43 -5.65 25.84
C VAL A 215 -5.44 -5.19 27.29
N ALA A 216 -4.42 -4.42 27.71
CA ALA A 216 -4.33 -3.83 29.05
C ALA A 216 -5.15 -2.55 29.21
N ARG A 217 -5.51 -1.89 28.11
CA ARG A 217 -6.26 -0.60 28.08
C ARG A 217 -5.47 0.56 28.68
N GLU A 218 -4.25 0.69 28.25
CA GLU A 218 -3.32 1.74 28.68
C GLU A 218 -2.57 2.38 27.52
N GLN A 219 -1.70 3.34 27.80
CA GLN A 219 -0.95 4.03 26.75
C GLN A 219 0.39 3.35 26.45
N SER A 220 0.98 2.60 27.40
CA SER A 220 2.24 1.93 27.19
C SER A 220 2.08 0.70 26.32
N VAL A 221 3.08 0.45 25.49
CA VAL A 221 3.20 -0.74 24.61
C VAL A 221 4.64 -1.26 24.59
N VAL A 222 5.50 -0.74 25.50
CA VAL A 222 6.96 -0.99 25.45
C VAL A 222 7.40 -2.14 26.32
N GLU A 223 6.55 -2.62 27.20
CA GLU A 223 6.80 -3.72 28.15
C GLU A 223 6.36 -5.08 27.59
N ASP A 224 5.65 -5.05 26.45
CA ASP A 224 4.98 -6.20 25.85
C ASP A 224 5.90 -6.97 24.90
N ASP A 225 5.30 -7.77 24.03
CA ASP A 225 5.98 -8.68 23.11
C ASP A 225 6.96 -7.98 22.15
N THR A 226 7.95 -8.72 21.64
CA THR A 226 8.99 -8.22 20.73
C THR A 226 8.54 -8.16 19.28
N HIS A 227 7.55 -8.96 18.89
CA HIS A 227 7.17 -9.16 17.49
C HIS A 227 6.78 -7.86 16.77
N GLY A 228 5.94 -7.03 17.38
CA GLY A 228 5.57 -5.73 16.77
C GLY A 228 6.74 -4.75 16.69
N MET A 229 7.68 -4.80 17.63
CA MET A 229 8.90 -4.01 17.55
C MET A 229 9.77 -4.46 16.37
N GLU A 230 9.90 -5.75 16.13
CA GLU A 230 10.62 -6.32 15.00
C GLU A 230 9.97 -5.89 13.66
N CYS A 231 8.65 -6.03 13.54
CA CYS A 231 7.87 -5.54 12.39
C CYS A 231 8.02 -4.03 12.18
N PHE A 232 7.94 -3.25 13.24
CA PHE A 232 8.12 -1.79 13.21
C PHE A 232 9.51 -1.42 12.70
N SER A 233 10.55 -2.16 13.08
CA SER A 233 11.93 -1.89 12.65
C SER A 233 12.10 -2.00 11.13
N ILE A 234 11.43 -2.96 10.48
CA ILE A 234 11.48 -3.17 9.04
C ILE A 234 10.92 -1.96 8.26
N ILE A 235 9.97 -1.23 8.86
CA ILE A 235 9.41 0.00 8.26
C ILE A 235 10.26 1.23 8.63
N ALA A 236 10.54 1.41 9.89
CA ALA A 236 10.99 2.67 10.49
C ALA A 236 12.48 2.73 10.82
N GLY A 237 13.17 1.61 10.87
CA GLY A 237 14.57 1.51 11.28
C GLY A 237 15.47 2.44 10.46
N ASN A 238 16.45 3.09 11.12
CA ASN A 238 17.33 4.02 10.43
C ASN A 238 18.71 4.11 11.07
N ILE A 239 19.55 3.11 10.78
CA ILE A 239 20.97 3.08 11.10
C ILE A 239 21.76 3.02 9.78
N PRO A 240 22.09 4.17 9.16
CA PRO A 240 22.76 4.20 7.86
C PRO A 240 24.03 3.35 7.83
N GLY A 241 24.17 2.50 6.81
CA GLY A 241 25.28 1.56 6.67
C GLY A 241 25.12 0.23 7.40
N GLN A 242 24.12 0.09 8.26
CA GLN A 242 23.81 -1.15 8.97
C GLN A 242 22.41 -1.67 8.64
N PHE A 243 21.38 -0.83 8.77
CA PHE A 243 19.98 -1.21 8.61
C PHE A 243 19.12 0.03 8.35
N VAL A 244 18.36 0.05 7.25
CA VAL A 244 17.40 1.11 6.96
C VAL A 244 16.08 0.49 6.51
N GLY A 245 15.00 0.88 7.15
CA GLY A 245 13.64 0.41 6.87
C GLY A 245 13.07 0.99 5.57
N THR A 246 11.87 0.53 5.25
CA THR A 246 11.21 0.80 3.96
C THR A 246 10.47 2.14 3.90
N ALA A 247 10.13 2.76 5.08
CA ALA A 247 9.55 4.10 5.16
C ALA A 247 10.08 4.89 6.38
N PRO A 248 11.40 5.16 6.46
CA PRO A 248 12.03 5.69 7.67
C PRO A 248 11.65 7.13 8.01
N LYS A 249 10.86 7.80 7.18
CA LYS A 249 10.36 9.18 7.40
C LYS A 249 8.84 9.25 7.57
N ALA A 250 8.15 8.11 7.62
CA ALA A 250 6.73 8.06 7.97
C ALA A 250 6.51 8.40 9.46
N SER A 251 5.28 8.77 9.79
CA SER A 251 4.82 8.87 11.18
C SER A 251 4.01 7.62 11.54
N PHE A 252 3.91 7.32 12.85
CA PHE A 252 3.39 6.04 13.30
C PHE A 252 2.39 6.18 14.44
N TYR A 253 1.36 5.31 14.41
CA TYR A 253 0.60 4.90 15.59
C TYR A 253 0.95 3.44 15.88
N LEU A 254 1.26 3.12 17.14
CA LEU A 254 1.62 1.77 17.58
C LEU A 254 0.53 1.25 18.50
N PHE A 255 -0.17 0.20 18.09
CA PHE A 255 -1.31 -0.35 18.82
C PHE A 255 -1.11 -1.83 19.13
N ARG A 256 -1.14 -2.17 20.42
CA ARG A 256 -1.21 -3.56 20.85
C ARG A 256 -2.65 -4.04 20.80
N SER A 257 -2.93 -5.04 19.96
CA SER A 257 -4.24 -5.68 19.85
C SER A 257 -4.25 -7.13 20.31
N GLU A 258 -3.06 -7.73 20.49
CA GLU A 258 -2.83 -9.13 20.76
C GLU A 258 -2.34 -9.40 22.19
N GLU A 259 -2.84 -10.49 22.78
CA GLU A 259 -2.29 -11.09 24.00
C GLU A 259 -1.43 -12.29 23.60
N ALA A 260 -0.10 -12.12 23.55
CA ALA A 260 0.82 -13.16 23.09
C ALA A 260 0.69 -14.51 23.85
N ALA A 261 0.18 -14.49 25.09
CA ALA A 261 0.02 -15.68 25.93
C ALA A 261 -1.28 -16.48 25.63
N THR A 262 -2.24 -15.92 24.89
CA THR A 262 -3.55 -16.56 24.65
C THR A 262 -4.07 -16.22 23.25
N GLU A 263 -4.97 -17.04 22.71
CA GLU A 263 -5.61 -16.83 21.41
C GLU A 263 -7.12 -16.95 21.56
N TYR A 264 -7.82 -15.82 21.51
CA TYR A 264 -9.28 -15.75 21.64
C TYR A 264 -9.92 -14.75 20.68
N PRO A 265 -11.20 -14.91 20.28
CA PRO A 265 -11.89 -13.98 19.38
C PRO A 265 -11.94 -12.51 19.84
N ILE A 266 -11.59 -12.22 21.09
CA ILE A 266 -11.45 -10.83 21.56
C ILE A 266 -10.33 -10.09 20.83
N GLU A 267 -9.32 -10.78 20.35
CA GLU A 267 -8.19 -10.21 19.62
C GLU A 267 -8.66 -9.67 18.27
N GLU A 268 -9.55 -10.37 17.57
CA GLU A 268 -10.18 -9.82 16.36
C GLU A 268 -10.98 -8.53 16.66
N HIS A 269 -11.70 -8.48 17.78
CA HIS A 269 -12.42 -7.26 18.19
C HIS A 269 -11.45 -6.12 18.56
N ASN A 270 -10.34 -6.42 19.24
CA ASN A 270 -9.29 -5.44 19.55
C ASN A 270 -8.64 -4.93 18.26
N TRP A 271 -8.38 -5.82 17.29
CA TRP A 271 -7.88 -5.46 15.96
C TRP A 271 -8.78 -4.41 15.30
N VAL A 272 -10.09 -4.65 15.28
CA VAL A 272 -11.06 -3.69 14.72
C VAL A 272 -11.02 -2.36 15.48
N CYS A 273 -10.99 -2.37 16.82
CA CYS A 273 -10.90 -1.15 17.63
C CYS A 273 -9.60 -0.36 17.33
N ALA A 274 -8.49 -1.06 17.12
CA ALA A 274 -7.22 -0.46 16.72
C ALA A 274 -7.29 0.16 15.31
N ALA A 275 -7.85 -0.56 14.34
CA ALA A 275 -8.06 -0.08 12.98
C ALA A 275 -8.96 1.18 12.94
N GLU A 276 -10.04 1.20 13.74
CA GLU A 276 -10.90 2.37 13.94
C GLU A 276 -10.13 3.58 14.48
N ARG A 277 -9.16 3.34 15.36
CA ARG A 277 -8.35 4.41 15.92
C ARG A 277 -7.36 4.95 14.89
N VAL A 278 -6.73 4.08 14.06
CA VAL A 278 -5.93 4.51 12.91
C VAL A 278 -6.76 5.38 11.98
N ASP A 279 -7.96 4.92 11.61
CA ASP A 279 -8.86 5.66 10.72
C ASP A 279 -9.22 7.04 11.28
N SER A 280 -9.68 7.09 12.53
CA SER A 280 -10.12 8.35 13.14
C SER A 280 -8.99 9.34 13.41
N ALA A 281 -7.78 8.85 13.65
CA ALA A 281 -6.59 9.68 13.79
C ALA A 281 -6.06 10.21 12.44
N GLY A 282 -6.56 9.66 11.33
CA GLY A 282 -6.17 10.07 9.99
C GLY A 282 -4.98 9.29 9.42
N GLY A 283 -4.75 8.05 9.90
CA GLY A 283 -3.75 7.14 9.33
C GLY A 283 -4.05 6.78 7.88
N ASP A 284 -3.03 6.56 7.09
CA ASP A 284 -3.13 6.23 5.66
C ASP A 284 -3.06 4.73 5.44
N VAL A 285 -2.12 4.05 6.10
CA VAL A 285 -1.83 2.62 5.95
C VAL A 285 -1.95 1.92 7.30
N ILE A 286 -2.50 0.71 7.31
CA ILE A 286 -2.38 -0.25 8.42
C ILE A 286 -1.38 -1.31 7.99
N SER A 287 -0.37 -1.57 8.83
CA SER A 287 0.50 -2.74 8.75
C SER A 287 0.12 -3.69 9.87
N SER A 288 -0.38 -4.85 9.54
CA SER A 288 -0.81 -5.88 10.50
C SER A 288 -0.13 -7.20 10.17
N SER A 289 0.71 -7.65 11.09
CA SER A 289 1.42 -8.92 10.95
C SER A 289 0.74 -10.04 11.75
N LEU A 290 -0.60 -10.02 11.73
CA LEU A 290 -1.48 -10.86 12.53
C LEU A 290 -2.37 -11.73 11.66
N GLY A 291 -2.85 -12.83 12.24
CA GLY A 291 -3.79 -13.71 11.55
C GLY A 291 -4.47 -14.67 12.51
N TYR A 292 -5.75 -14.93 12.28
CA TYR A 292 -6.59 -15.76 13.13
C TYR A 292 -7.14 -16.95 12.35
N THR A 293 -6.94 -18.16 12.86
CA THR A 293 -7.47 -19.42 12.32
C THR A 293 -7.95 -20.32 13.44
N THR A 294 -7.11 -20.55 14.44
CA THR A 294 -7.35 -21.45 15.57
C THR A 294 -7.25 -20.71 16.89
N PHE A 295 -8.11 -21.05 17.82
CA PHE A 295 -8.17 -20.44 19.13
C PHE A 295 -7.90 -21.46 20.23
N ASP A 296 -7.52 -21.01 21.43
CA ASP A 296 -7.29 -21.85 22.61
C ASP A 296 -8.54 -22.71 22.96
N ASN A 297 -9.73 -22.20 22.65
CA ASN A 297 -10.94 -22.99 22.71
C ASN A 297 -11.43 -23.31 21.29
N PRO A 298 -11.33 -24.57 20.83
CA PRO A 298 -11.64 -24.96 19.46
C PRO A 298 -13.08 -24.68 18.99
N ILE A 299 -13.99 -24.35 19.90
CA ILE A 299 -15.37 -23.97 19.54
C ILE A 299 -15.41 -22.65 18.74
N PHE A 300 -14.35 -21.85 18.83
CA PHE A 300 -14.20 -20.57 18.14
C PHE A 300 -13.37 -20.68 16.86
N ASN A 301 -12.75 -21.84 16.57
CA ASN A 301 -11.89 -22.00 15.40
C ASN A 301 -12.63 -21.63 14.12
N HIS A 302 -11.95 -20.87 13.29
CA HIS A 302 -12.39 -20.63 11.93
C HIS A 302 -12.09 -21.85 11.05
N THR A 303 -12.92 -22.03 10.04
CA THR A 303 -12.73 -23.03 8.98
C THR A 303 -12.31 -22.34 7.69
N TYR A 304 -11.83 -23.07 6.70
CA TYR A 304 -11.56 -22.49 5.39
C TYR A 304 -12.78 -21.78 4.78
N ALA A 305 -13.98 -22.28 5.01
CA ALA A 305 -15.21 -21.65 4.52
C ALA A 305 -15.44 -20.24 5.08
N ASP A 306 -14.83 -19.92 6.22
CA ASP A 306 -14.93 -18.60 6.85
C ASP A 306 -13.96 -17.59 6.24
N MET A 307 -12.92 -18.06 5.51
CA MET A 307 -11.92 -17.23 4.84
C MET A 307 -12.44 -16.66 3.52
N ASN A 308 -13.49 -15.85 3.57
CA ASN A 308 -14.21 -15.29 2.42
C ASN A 308 -14.37 -13.77 2.45
N GLY A 309 -13.61 -13.08 3.31
CA GLY A 309 -13.65 -11.64 3.49
C GLY A 309 -14.87 -11.09 4.22
N ASN A 310 -15.93 -11.89 4.40
CA ASN A 310 -17.25 -11.40 4.86
C ASN A 310 -17.78 -12.07 6.12
N THR A 311 -17.07 -13.08 6.66
CA THR A 311 -17.54 -13.88 7.80
C THR A 311 -16.86 -13.50 9.11
N THR A 312 -15.55 -13.37 9.12
CA THR A 312 -14.77 -13.11 10.34
C THR A 312 -14.82 -11.65 10.76
N VAL A 313 -14.70 -11.40 12.06
CA VAL A 313 -14.76 -10.03 12.62
C VAL A 313 -13.61 -9.20 12.12
N ALA A 314 -12.40 -9.78 12.04
CA ALA A 314 -11.21 -9.09 11.59
C ALA A 314 -11.28 -8.71 10.09
N ALA A 315 -11.75 -9.61 9.19
CA ALA A 315 -11.90 -9.31 7.77
C ALA A 315 -12.96 -8.21 7.52
N ILE A 316 -14.12 -8.30 8.17
CA ILE A 316 -15.16 -7.26 8.11
C ILE A 316 -14.57 -5.90 8.55
N GLY A 317 -13.78 -5.88 9.64
CA GLY A 317 -13.13 -4.65 10.13
C GLY A 317 -12.09 -4.11 9.15
N ALA A 318 -11.31 -4.97 8.51
CA ALA A 318 -10.30 -4.59 7.53
C ALA A 318 -10.93 -4.00 6.26
N ASP A 319 -12.00 -4.59 5.76
CA ASP A 319 -12.75 -4.05 4.62
C ASP A 319 -13.46 -2.73 4.97
N LEU A 320 -13.93 -2.56 6.21
CA LEU A 320 -14.43 -1.28 6.68
C LEU A 320 -13.32 -0.22 6.72
N ALA A 321 -12.11 -0.55 7.17
CA ALA A 321 -10.96 0.36 7.10
C ALA A 321 -10.67 0.77 5.65
N ALA A 322 -10.64 -0.19 4.73
CA ALA A 322 -10.43 0.06 3.32
C ALA A 322 -11.54 0.93 2.70
N LYS A 323 -12.80 0.69 3.05
CA LYS A 323 -13.94 1.51 2.65
C LYS A 323 -13.85 2.96 3.17
N LYS A 324 -13.19 3.18 4.31
CA LYS A 324 -12.90 4.50 4.87
C LYS A 324 -11.66 5.16 4.23
N GLY A 325 -11.03 4.50 3.26
CA GLY A 325 -9.88 5.01 2.50
C GLY A 325 -8.53 4.74 3.15
N VAL A 326 -8.45 3.85 4.14
CA VAL A 326 -7.19 3.32 4.68
C VAL A 326 -6.73 2.14 3.84
N LEU A 327 -5.43 1.99 3.59
CA LEU A 327 -4.88 0.82 2.91
C LEU A 327 -4.43 -0.19 3.96
N VAL A 328 -5.04 -1.38 3.96
CA VAL A 328 -4.69 -2.46 4.90
C VAL A 328 -3.71 -3.42 4.22
N VAL A 329 -2.54 -3.60 4.82
CA VAL A 329 -1.52 -4.58 4.43
C VAL A 329 -1.43 -5.60 5.56
N ASN A 330 -1.74 -6.86 5.26
CA ASN A 330 -1.79 -7.93 6.26
C ASN A 330 -0.96 -9.15 5.86
N ALA A 331 -0.38 -9.84 6.84
CA ALA A 331 0.33 -11.08 6.63
C ALA A 331 -0.61 -12.19 6.13
N ALA A 332 -0.17 -12.99 5.16
CA ALA A 332 -0.97 -14.08 4.62
C ALA A 332 -1.16 -15.23 5.63
N GLY A 333 -0.27 -15.37 6.60
CA GLY A 333 -0.20 -16.47 7.56
C GLY A 333 1.01 -17.38 7.32
N ASN A 334 1.32 -18.23 8.30
CA ASN A 334 2.48 -19.11 8.28
C ASN A 334 2.10 -20.61 8.29
N ASP A 335 0.87 -20.94 7.94
CA ASP A 335 0.31 -22.30 7.99
C ASP A 335 0.58 -23.13 6.72
N GLY A 336 1.40 -22.64 5.79
CA GLY A 336 1.60 -23.26 4.47
C GLY A 336 2.09 -24.71 4.49
N THR A 337 2.66 -25.18 5.61
CA THR A 337 3.04 -26.58 5.86
C THR A 337 2.05 -27.34 6.73
N ASP A 338 1.06 -26.65 7.30
CA ASP A 338 0.09 -27.20 8.23
C ASP A 338 -1.15 -27.76 7.51
N ALA A 339 -2.00 -28.45 8.23
CA ALA A 339 -3.22 -29.02 7.66
C ALA A 339 -4.20 -27.94 7.14
N PHE A 340 -4.21 -26.74 7.76
CA PHE A 340 -5.02 -25.62 7.32
C PHE A 340 -4.47 -25.00 6.03
N HIS A 341 -3.20 -24.74 5.91
CA HIS A 341 -2.37 -24.19 4.82
C HIS A 341 -2.87 -22.94 4.08
N TYR A 342 -4.10 -22.56 4.26
CA TYR A 342 -4.68 -21.37 3.61
C TYR A 342 -4.34 -20.06 4.34
N ILE A 343 -4.62 -18.94 3.67
CA ILE A 343 -4.53 -17.61 4.28
C ILE A 343 -5.38 -17.53 5.54
N SER A 344 -4.89 -16.78 6.52
CA SER A 344 -5.62 -16.46 7.75
C SER A 344 -6.39 -15.15 7.62
N THR A 345 -7.49 -14.99 8.41
CA THR A 345 -8.15 -13.68 8.50
C THR A 345 -7.29 -12.69 9.28
N PRO A 346 -7.22 -11.37 8.89
CA PRO A 346 -8.01 -10.68 7.89
C PRO A 346 -7.40 -10.62 6.47
N ALA A 347 -6.39 -11.47 6.15
CA ALA A 347 -5.77 -11.49 4.82
C ALA A 347 -6.75 -11.91 3.71
N ASP A 348 -7.85 -12.61 4.06
CA ASP A 348 -8.94 -13.00 3.16
C ASP A 348 -9.84 -11.83 2.74
N GLY A 349 -9.75 -10.66 3.39
CA GLY A 349 -10.58 -9.50 3.10
C GLY A 349 -10.47 -9.03 1.64
N ASP A 350 -11.61 -8.57 1.09
CA ASP A 350 -11.75 -8.19 -0.33
C ASP A 350 -10.83 -7.04 -0.73
N SER A 351 -10.67 -6.07 0.17
CA SER A 351 -9.91 -4.83 -0.03
C SER A 351 -8.59 -4.82 0.76
N VAL A 352 -8.17 -5.97 1.29
CA VAL A 352 -6.93 -6.16 2.04
C VAL A 352 -5.83 -6.62 1.10
N MET A 353 -4.65 -6.03 1.21
CA MET A 353 -3.43 -6.51 0.55
C MET A 353 -2.77 -7.60 1.41
N ALA A 354 -3.03 -8.85 1.10
CA ALA A 354 -2.39 -10.00 1.74
C ALA A 354 -0.97 -10.20 1.19
N VAL A 355 0.00 -10.40 2.09
CA VAL A 355 1.42 -10.51 1.72
C VAL A 355 1.98 -11.89 2.08
N GLY A 356 2.39 -12.63 1.04
CA GLY A 356 3.11 -13.90 1.17
C GLY A 356 4.61 -13.71 1.37
N ALA A 357 5.30 -14.78 1.80
CA ALA A 357 6.73 -14.76 2.08
C ALA A 357 7.55 -15.45 0.98
N VAL A 358 8.64 -14.78 0.58
CA VAL A 358 9.68 -15.33 -0.32
C VAL A 358 11.06 -15.12 0.28
N THR A 359 12.06 -15.80 -0.28
CA THR A 359 13.49 -15.53 -0.01
C THR A 359 13.96 -14.28 -0.76
N THR A 360 15.16 -13.80 -0.49
CA THR A 360 15.80 -12.71 -1.25
C THR A 360 16.05 -13.04 -2.74
N SER A 361 15.99 -14.32 -3.13
CA SER A 361 16.03 -14.76 -4.53
C SER A 361 14.65 -14.91 -5.19
N GLY A 362 13.56 -14.61 -4.44
CA GLY A 362 12.18 -14.73 -4.92
C GLY A 362 11.59 -16.14 -4.85
N ALA A 363 12.28 -17.11 -4.23
CA ALA A 363 11.72 -18.44 -4.00
C ALA A 363 10.68 -18.41 -2.86
N VAL A 364 9.53 -19.06 -3.07
CA VAL A 364 8.44 -19.11 -2.09
C VAL A 364 8.89 -19.80 -0.81
N ALA A 365 8.59 -19.21 0.34
CA ALA A 365 8.79 -19.84 1.64
C ALA A 365 7.77 -20.98 1.85
N SER A 366 8.24 -22.13 2.33
CA SER A 366 7.37 -23.31 2.52
C SER A 366 6.24 -23.04 3.53
N PHE A 367 6.53 -22.26 4.55
CA PHE A 367 5.57 -21.90 5.60
C PHE A 367 4.52 -20.88 5.16
N SER A 368 4.78 -20.09 4.09
CA SER A 368 3.82 -19.05 3.66
C SER A 368 2.48 -19.67 3.32
N SER A 369 1.43 -19.23 4.03
CA SER A 369 0.05 -19.57 3.72
C SER A 369 -0.30 -19.13 2.30
N TYR A 370 -1.23 -19.83 1.69
CA TYR A 370 -1.58 -19.62 0.29
C TYR A 370 -3.09 -19.64 0.05
N GLY A 371 -3.49 -19.16 -1.11
CA GLY A 371 -4.89 -19.08 -1.54
C GLY A 371 -5.38 -20.35 -2.23
N PRO A 372 -6.51 -20.18 -2.91
CA PRO A 372 -7.33 -18.99 -2.95
C PRO A 372 -8.05 -18.72 -1.61
N SER A 373 -8.73 -17.56 -1.45
CA SER A 373 -9.76 -17.45 -0.43
C SER A 373 -10.93 -18.39 -0.74
N SER A 374 -11.77 -18.67 0.25
CA SER A 374 -12.84 -19.67 0.04
C SER A 374 -13.92 -19.23 -0.96
N ASP A 375 -14.02 -17.94 -1.25
CA ASP A 375 -14.86 -17.35 -2.30
C ASP A 375 -14.13 -17.23 -3.66
N GLY A 376 -12.87 -17.70 -3.75
CA GLY A 376 -12.12 -17.84 -4.99
C GLY A 376 -11.28 -16.63 -5.39
N GLN A 377 -10.99 -15.70 -4.50
CA GLN A 377 -10.09 -14.59 -4.79
C GLN A 377 -8.63 -15.06 -4.82
N ILE A 378 -7.83 -14.43 -5.68
CA ILE A 378 -6.38 -14.64 -5.71
C ILE A 378 -5.78 -14.06 -4.44
N LYS A 379 -5.25 -14.95 -3.60
CA LYS A 379 -4.53 -14.63 -2.36
C LYS A 379 -3.28 -15.54 -2.25
N PRO A 380 -2.19 -15.09 -1.61
CA PRO A 380 -1.96 -13.70 -1.21
C PRO A 380 -2.02 -12.77 -2.42
N ASP A 381 -2.12 -11.46 -2.21
CA ASP A 381 -2.10 -10.50 -3.33
C ASP A 381 -0.72 -10.37 -3.94
N VAL A 382 0.29 -10.23 -3.09
CA VAL A 382 1.69 -10.04 -3.47
C VAL A 382 2.61 -10.79 -2.50
N ALA A 383 3.89 -10.85 -2.82
CA ALA A 383 4.88 -11.44 -1.93
C ALA A 383 6.09 -10.52 -1.72
N SER A 384 6.73 -10.65 -0.56
CA SER A 384 7.96 -9.96 -0.22
C SER A 384 8.92 -10.86 0.57
N VAL A 385 10.13 -10.36 0.84
CA VAL A 385 11.11 -11.11 1.64
C VAL A 385 10.58 -11.34 3.05
N GLY A 386 10.34 -12.61 3.36
CA GLY A 386 9.91 -13.11 4.66
C GLY A 386 10.81 -14.24 5.17
N VAL A 387 11.92 -14.50 4.48
CA VAL A 387 12.93 -15.49 4.92
C VAL A 387 14.24 -14.76 5.13
N ALA A 388 14.81 -14.90 6.33
CA ALA A 388 16.01 -14.20 6.77
C ALA A 388 15.91 -12.67 6.57
N THR A 389 14.74 -12.12 6.83
CA THR A 389 14.46 -10.68 6.77
C THR A 389 15.24 -9.96 7.85
N ALA A 390 16.07 -8.98 7.48
CA ALA A 390 16.82 -8.18 8.44
C ALA A 390 15.88 -7.32 9.30
N LEU A 391 16.10 -7.31 10.61
CA LEU A 391 15.27 -6.60 11.59
C LEU A 391 16.08 -6.23 12.85
N GLN A 392 15.52 -5.34 13.68
CA GLN A 392 16.00 -5.04 15.01
C GLN A 392 15.64 -6.18 15.97
N THR A 393 16.62 -6.69 16.70
CA THR A 393 16.37 -7.68 17.76
C THR A 393 16.20 -7.02 19.14
N PRO A 394 15.57 -7.68 20.11
CA PRO A 394 15.44 -7.14 21.48
C PRO A 394 16.81 -6.93 22.17
N GLY A 395 17.87 -7.58 21.72
CA GLY A 395 19.24 -7.41 22.21
C GLY A 395 19.97 -6.18 21.64
N ASN A 396 19.27 -5.24 21.03
CA ASN A 396 19.81 -4.04 20.40
C ASN A 396 20.87 -4.33 19.31
N THR A 397 20.63 -5.35 18.51
CA THR A 397 21.45 -5.74 17.35
C THR A 397 20.56 -5.92 16.13
N ILE A 398 21.17 -5.94 14.96
CA ILE A 398 20.45 -6.32 13.73
C ILE A 398 20.59 -7.83 13.57
N GLY A 399 19.47 -8.50 13.48
CA GLY A 399 19.33 -9.93 13.25
C GLY A 399 18.45 -10.24 12.04
N ASN A 400 17.98 -11.48 11.96
CA ASN A 400 17.11 -11.95 10.91
C ASN A 400 15.90 -12.69 11.49
N GLY A 401 14.75 -12.56 10.82
CA GLY A 401 13.52 -13.29 11.14
C GLY A 401 12.92 -13.99 9.93
N ASN A 402 12.07 -15.00 10.19
CA ASN A 402 11.28 -15.71 9.18
C ASN A 402 9.80 -15.55 9.50
N GLY A 403 8.96 -15.29 8.48
CA GLY A 403 7.53 -15.16 8.63
C GLY A 403 6.93 -14.23 7.56
N THR A 404 5.68 -14.46 7.21
CA THR A 404 4.88 -13.48 6.44
C THR A 404 4.74 -12.18 7.22
N SER A 405 4.85 -12.24 8.55
CA SER A 405 4.91 -11.10 9.46
C SER A 405 6.03 -10.12 9.13
N PHE A 406 7.17 -10.60 8.61
CA PHE A 406 8.31 -9.77 8.22
C PHE A 406 8.28 -9.38 6.73
N ALA A 407 7.54 -10.11 5.90
CA ALA A 407 7.26 -9.73 4.52
C ALA A 407 6.29 -8.53 4.45
N THR A 408 5.29 -8.52 5.31
CA THR A 408 4.22 -7.51 5.37
C THR A 408 4.73 -6.09 5.58
N PRO A 409 5.57 -5.78 6.58
CA PRO A 409 6.08 -4.43 6.79
C PRO A 409 6.96 -3.93 5.64
N ASN A 410 7.67 -4.81 4.91
CA ASN A 410 8.38 -4.40 3.70
C ASN A 410 7.41 -3.79 2.68
N ILE A 411 6.29 -4.45 2.41
CA ILE A 411 5.27 -3.94 1.48
C ILE A 411 4.56 -2.71 2.05
N ALA A 412 4.21 -2.72 3.33
CA ALA A 412 3.51 -1.59 3.96
C ALA A 412 4.31 -0.29 3.87
N GLY A 413 5.62 -0.33 4.16
CA GLY A 413 6.49 0.84 4.05
C GLY A 413 6.69 1.30 2.61
N LEU A 414 7.00 0.39 1.67
CA LEU A 414 7.16 0.74 0.24
C LEU A 414 5.85 1.27 -0.36
N THR A 415 4.70 0.69 -0.01
CA THR A 415 3.37 1.16 -0.41
C THR A 415 3.13 2.59 0.11
N THR A 416 3.51 2.86 1.34
CA THR A 416 3.42 4.20 1.94
C THR A 416 4.26 5.22 1.18
N CYS A 417 5.49 4.87 0.81
CA CYS A 417 6.37 5.72 -0.01
C CYS A 417 5.80 5.94 -1.41
N LEU A 418 5.28 4.91 -2.06
CA LEU A 418 4.62 5.02 -3.36
C LEU A 418 3.40 5.95 -3.28
N TRP A 419 2.54 5.75 -2.28
CA TRP A 419 1.32 6.54 -2.10
C TRP A 419 1.61 8.00 -1.73
N GLN A 420 2.71 8.28 -1.02
CA GLN A 420 3.21 9.64 -0.80
C GLN A 420 3.33 10.43 -2.12
N GLY A 421 3.80 9.80 -3.18
CA GLY A 421 3.92 10.42 -4.50
C GLY A 421 2.58 10.61 -5.23
N PHE A 422 1.52 9.89 -4.85
CA PHE A 422 0.24 9.82 -5.56
C PHE A 422 -0.96 9.90 -4.61
N GLN A 423 -0.97 10.90 -3.73
CA GLN A 423 -2.03 11.07 -2.73
C GLN A 423 -3.43 11.34 -3.30
N GLU A 424 -3.55 11.67 -4.58
CA GLU A 424 -4.82 11.75 -5.30
C GLU A 424 -5.38 10.37 -5.70
N ALA A 425 -4.55 9.33 -5.69
CA ALA A 425 -4.99 7.95 -5.94
C ALA A 425 -5.64 7.37 -4.68
N THR A 426 -6.74 6.65 -4.85
CA THR A 426 -7.37 5.90 -3.75
C THR A 426 -6.50 4.71 -3.34
N ASN A 427 -6.71 4.18 -2.12
CA ASN A 427 -6.08 2.94 -1.66
C ASN A 427 -6.19 1.80 -2.68
N ILE A 428 -7.37 1.58 -3.27
CA ILE A 428 -7.59 0.52 -4.27
C ILE A 428 -6.78 0.76 -5.56
N LYS A 429 -6.59 2.01 -5.98
CA LYS A 429 -5.70 2.31 -7.13
C LYS A 429 -4.25 1.96 -6.83
N ILE A 430 -3.79 2.21 -5.60
CA ILE A 430 -2.44 1.83 -5.16
C ILE A 430 -2.29 0.30 -5.11
N ILE A 431 -3.25 -0.43 -4.51
CA ILE A 431 -3.27 -1.89 -4.50
C ILE A 431 -3.18 -2.45 -5.93
N ASN A 432 -4.00 -1.93 -6.84
CA ASN A 432 -4.01 -2.38 -8.23
C ASN A 432 -2.70 -2.07 -8.97
N ALA A 433 -2.05 -0.94 -8.69
CA ALA A 433 -0.73 -0.63 -9.26
C ALA A 433 0.34 -1.63 -8.77
N LEU A 434 0.30 -2.00 -7.49
CA LEU A 434 1.21 -3.01 -6.93
C LEU A 434 0.97 -4.40 -7.53
N ARG A 435 -0.29 -4.86 -7.61
CA ARG A 435 -0.66 -6.12 -8.28
C ARG A 435 -0.18 -6.14 -9.75
N GLN A 436 -0.45 -5.08 -10.51
CA GLN A 436 -0.06 -4.97 -11.92
C GLN A 436 1.44 -4.80 -12.13
N SER A 437 2.19 -4.34 -11.15
CA SER A 437 3.66 -4.25 -11.20
C SER A 437 4.35 -5.56 -10.86
N GLY A 438 3.62 -6.52 -10.30
CA GLY A 438 4.13 -7.77 -9.77
C GLY A 438 4.80 -8.66 -10.83
N SER A 439 5.72 -9.50 -10.39
CA SER A 439 6.49 -10.41 -11.25
C SER A 439 5.62 -11.46 -11.94
N LYS A 440 4.39 -11.70 -11.46
CA LYS A 440 3.37 -12.59 -12.02
C LYS A 440 2.07 -11.86 -12.39
N ALA A 441 2.11 -10.56 -12.67
CA ALA A 441 0.93 -9.75 -12.92
C ALA A 441 -0.01 -10.30 -14.01
N THR A 442 0.51 -11.00 -15.01
CA THR A 442 -0.26 -11.58 -16.14
C THR A 442 -0.69 -13.04 -15.93
N ALA A 443 -0.13 -13.71 -14.93
CA ALA A 443 -0.42 -15.11 -14.61
C ALA A 443 -0.25 -15.34 -13.09
N PRO A 444 -1.12 -14.72 -12.27
CA PRO A 444 -1.05 -14.86 -10.81
C PRO A 444 -1.37 -16.29 -10.38
N ASP A 445 -0.87 -16.67 -9.20
CA ASP A 445 -1.13 -17.99 -8.60
C ASP A 445 -1.44 -17.89 -7.10
N ASP A 446 -1.82 -19.02 -6.50
CA ASP A 446 -2.23 -19.08 -5.11
C ASP A 446 -1.06 -19.04 -4.11
N ARG A 447 0.21 -19.08 -4.57
CA ARG A 447 1.40 -19.11 -3.71
C ARG A 447 1.99 -17.74 -3.44
N VAL A 448 1.98 -16.87 -4.44
CA VAL A 448 2.57 -15.53 -4.38
C VAL A 448 1.64 -14.45 -4.98
N GLY A 449 0.44 -14.83 -5.36
CA GLY A 449 -0.51 -13.94 -6.01
C GLY A 449 0.03 -13.35 -7.30
N TYR A 450 -0.02 -12.03 -7.42
CA TYR A 450 0.57 -11.29 -8.54
C TYR A 450 2.11 -11.22 -8.49
N GLY A 451 2.72 -11.88 -7.51
CA GLY A 451 4.17 -11.99 -7.35
C GLY A 451 4.79 -10.82 -6.59
N ILE A 452 6.06 -10.56 -6.85
CA ILE A 452 6.87 -9.54 -6.18
C ILE A 452 6.63 -8.19 -6.88
N PRO A 453 6.05 -7.16 -6.21
CA PRO A 453 5.83 -5.84 -6.79
C PRO A 453 7.14 -5.14 -7.16
N ASP A 454 7.15 -4.46 -8.30
CA ASP A 454 8.24 -3.60 -8.76
C ASP A 454 7.82 -2.12 -8.63
N MET A 455 8.49 -1.36 -7.76
CA MET A 455 8.11 0.03 -7.47
C MET A 455 8.32 0.96 -8.66
N LYS A 456 9.26 0.70 -9.55
CA LYS A 456 9.45 1.47 -10.80
C LYS A 456 8.26 1.28 -11.73
N LYS A 457 7.82 0.04 -11.93
CA LYS A 457 6.62 -0.26 -12.73
C LYS A 457 5.36 0.33 -12.10
N ALA A 458 5.21 0.22 -10.77
CA ALA A 458 4.08 0.80 -10.05
C ALA A 458 4.01 2.32 -10.24
N VAL A 459 5.15 3.02 -10.15
CA VAL A 459 5.23 4.47 -10.45
C VAL A 459 4.80 4.76 -11.88
N LEU A 460 5.29 4.03 -12.88
CA LEU A 460 4.91 4.22 -14.29
C LEU A 460 3.40 4.00 -14.52
N LEU A 461 2.80 2.97 -13.90
CA LEU A 461 1.36 2.73 -13.97
C LEU A 461 0.54 3.88 -13.38
N LEU A 462 0.99 4.42 -12.25
CA LEU A 462 0.32 5.55 -11.61
C LEU A 462 0.52 6.86 -12.40
N LEU A 463 1.71 7.09 -12.98
CA LEU A 463 1.98 8.22 -13.88
C LEU A 463 1.07 8.19 -15.09
N LYS A 464 0.90 7.03 -15.72
CA LYS A 464 -0.01 6.84 -16.86
C LYS A 464 -1.48 7.16 -16.49
N GLY A 465 -1.88 6.86 -15.25
CA GLY A 465 -3.21 7.20 -14.75
C GLY A 465 -3.37 8.65 -14.29
N PHE A 466 -2.27 9.36 -14.03
CA PHE A 466 -2.25 10.74 -13.57
C PHE A 466 -2.06 11.73 -14.72
N SER A 467 -1.18 11.39 -15.67
CA SER A 467 -0.75 12.32 -16.74
C SER A 467 -1.88 12.67 -17.69
N THR A 468 -1.81 13.89 -18.22
CA THR A 468 -2.75 14.38 -19.23
C THR A 468 -1.98 15.13 -20.29
N ALA A 469 -2.34 14.97 -21.56
CA ALA A 469 -1.75 15.71 -22.67
C ALA A 469 -2.80 16.24 -23.65
N ASN A 470 -2.47 17.34 -24.30
CA ASN A 470 -3.24 17.91 -25.39
C ASN A 470 -2.32 18.50 -26.45
N GLY A 471 -2.88 18.74 -27.65
CA GLY A 471 -2.15 19.33 -28.75
C GLY A 471 -3.01 20.29 -29.54
N ASN A 472 -2.40 21.34 -30.07
CA ASN A 472 -3.02 22.30 -30.95
C ASN A 472 -2.15 22.55 -32.17
N VAL A 473 -2.76 22.57 -33.35
CA VAL A 473 -2.09 22.88 -34.63
C VAL A 473 -2.42 24.30 -35.05
N SER A 474 -1.41 25.09 -35.31
CA SER A 474 -1.53 26.45 -35.87
C SER A 474 -0.29 26.79 -36.70
N ASN A 475 -0.46 27.39 -37.87
CA ASN A 475 0.62 27.89 -38.74
C ASN A 475 1.72 26.82 -38.98
N CYS A 476 1.31 25.61 -39.40
CA CYS A 476 2.23 24.50 -39.65
C CYS A 476 3.12 24.13 -38.46
N LYS A 477 2.60 24.29 -37.26
CA LYS A 477 3.25 23.95 -36.01
C LYS A 477 2.25 23.29 -35.08
N THR A 478 2.63 22.16 -34.48
CA THR A 478 1.91 21.59 -33.36
C THR A 478 2.55 22.07 -32.05
N THR A 479 1.72 22.55 -31.13
CA THR A 479 2.12 22.76 -29.74
C THR A 479 1.48 21.66 -28.89
N LEU A 480 2.31 20.80 -28.29
CA LEU A 480 1.90 19.80 -27.33
C LEU A 480 2.07 20.37 -25.92
N ASN A 481 1.11 20.13 -25.04
CA ASN A 481 1.24 20.41 -23.62
C ASN A 481 0.87 19.16 -22.85
N TRP A 482 1.61 18.85 -21.79
CA TRP A 482 1.29 17.73 -20.90
C TRP A 482 1.61 18.07 -19.46
N THR A 483 0.93 17.37 -18.55
CA THR A 483 1.17 17.43 -17.11
C THR A 483 1.51 16.02 -16.65
N SER A 484 2.59 15.88 -15.87
CA SER A 484 3.01 14.64 -15.22
C SER A 484 3.66 14.93 -13.87
N LYS A 485 4.12 13.91 -13.17
CA LYS A 485 4.92 14.04 -11.93
C LYS A 485 6.33 13.56 -12.17
N ASP A 486 7.30 14.38 -11.83
CA ASP A 486 8.70 14.08 -12.09
C ASP A 486 9.68 14.74 -11.10
N ILE A 487 10.94 14.43 -11.31
CA ILE A 487 12.11 15.04 -10.67
C ILE A 487 13.22 15.22 -11.71
N SER A 488 14.18 16.12 -11.49
CA SER A 488 15.23 16.50 -12.44
C SER A 488 16.08 15.37 -13.03
N THR A 489 16.07 14.18 -12.41
CA THR A 489 16.75 12.98 -12.95
C THR A 489 15.94 12.26 -14.04
N MET A 490 14.68 12.66 -14.26
CA MET A 490 13.76 12.09 -15.24
C MET A 490 13.73 12.95 -16.51
N LYS A 491 13.22 12.38 -17.60
CA LYS A 491 13.02 13.11 -18.86
C LYS A 491 11.88 12.52 -19.68
N TYR A 492 11.46 13.30 -20.68
CA TYR A 492 10.43 12.91 -21.63
C TYR A 492 11.04 12.76 -23.04
N GLU A 493 10.61 11.74 -23.77
CA GLU A 493 10.79 11.61 -25.20
C GLU A 493 9.45 11.81 -25.91
N ILE A 494 9.47 12.62 -26.97
CA ILE A 494 8.29 12.90 -27.78
C ILE A 494 8.47 12.20 -29.11
N GLU A 495 7.48 11.38 -29.47
CA GLU A 495 7.43 10.66 -30.73
C GLU A 495 6.23 11.13 -31.55
N ARG A 496 6.40 11.16 -32.87
CA ARG A 496 5.34 11.52 -33.84
C ARG A 496 5.16 10.40 -34.85
N LYS A 497 3.92 10.23 -35.28
CA LYS A 497 3.52 9.47 -36.47
C LYS A 497 2.63 10.35 -37.33
N GLY A 498 3.10 10.77 -38.50
CA GLY A 498 2.40 11.59 -39.48
C GLY A 498 1.48 10.78 -40.37
N PRO A 499 0.69 11.48 -41.23
CA PRO A 499 -0.15 10.83 -42.24
C PRO A 499 0.68 9.97 -43.19
N GLY A 500 0.27 8.70 -43.38
CA GLY A 500 1.00 7.74 -44.21
C GLY A 500 2.25 7.12 -43.63
N GLU A 501 2.70 7.52 -42.45
CA GLU A 501 3.83 6.88 -41.76
C GLU A 501 3.39 5.56 -41.10
N ALA A 502 4.20 4.50 -41.24
CA ALA A 502 3.90 3.20 -40.65
C ALA A 502 4.21 3.14 -39.14
N ALA A 503 5.21 3.89 -38.68
CA ALA A 503 5.73 3.85 -37.31
C ALA A 503 5.89 5.25 -36.71
N TYR A 504 5.98 5.29 -35.38
CA TYR A 504 6.38 6.50 -34.67
C TYR A 504 7.87 6.74 -34.78
N SER A 505 8.29 7.99 -34.84
CA SER A 505 9.69 8.40 -34.78
C SER A 505 9.88 9.44 -33.66
N LYS A 506 11.00 9.34 -32.94
CA LYS A 506 11.38 10.33 -31.95
C LYS A 506 11.68 11.66 -32.64
N ILE A 507 11.00 12.73 -32.21
CA ILE A 507 11.16 14.08 -32.75
C ILE A 507 11.80 15.05 -31.76
N GLY A 508 11.90 14.68 -30.49
CA GLY A 508 12.55 15.50 -29.50
C GLY A 508 12.52 14.90 -28.10
N GLU A 509 13.10 15.65 -27.17
CA GLU A 509 13.08 15.29 -25.74
C GLU A 509 12.93 16.54 -24.87
N ARG A 510 12.48 16.35 -23.62
CA ARG A 510 12.34 17.39 -22.63
C ARG A 510 12.90 16.90 -21.30
N GLN A 511 13.90 17.59 -20.75
CA GLN A 511 14.43 17.30 -19.44
C GLN A 511 13.48 17.81 -18.36
N SER A 512 13.26 17.02 -17.31
CA SER A 512 12.54 17.43 -16.11
C SER A 512 13.36 18.45 -15.32
N SER A 513 12.69 19.32 -14.56
CA SER A 513 13.34 20.43 -13.88
C SER A 513 13.17 20.46 -12.37
N GLY A 514 12.41 19.51 -11.81
CA GLY A 514 12.05 19.51 -10.39
C GLY A 514 13.12 18.98 -9.46
N THR A 515 13.16 19.50 -8.24
CA THR A 515 14.00 18.96 -7.14
C THR A 515 13.22 18.01 -6.24
N THR A 516 11.89 18.02 -6.34
CA THR A 516 10.97 17.14 -5.60
C THR A 516 10.01 16.48 -6.56
N PHE A 517 9.67 15.21 -6.32
CA PHE A 517 8.67 14.49 -7.11
C PHE A 517 7.30 15.14 -6.92
N SER A 518 6.84 15.85 -7.94
CA SER A 518 5.60 16.63 -7.89
C SER A 518 5.07 16.94 -9.30
N SER A 519 3.81 17.35 -9.39
CA SER A 519 3.13 17.70 -10.65
C SER A 519 3.79 18.90 -11.34
N ARG A 520 4.01 18.77 -12.66
CA ARG A 520 4.57 19.82 -13.53
C ARG A 520 3.93 19.78 -14.91
N THR A 521 3.89 20.95 -15.56
CA THR A 521 3.39 21.09 -16.92
C THR A 521 4.54 21.44 -17.85
N TYR A 522 4.56 20.79 -19.00
CA TYR A 522 5.55 20.95 -20.05
C TYR A 522 4.90 21.32 -21.37
N SER A 523 5.70 21.93 -22.25
CA SER A 523 5.30 22.22 -23.62
C SER A 523 6.41 21.81 -24.60
N PHE A 524 6.00 21.29 -25.76
CA PHE A 524 6.90 20.97 -26.86
C PHE A 524 6.28 21.46 -28.18
N ALA A 525 7.11 22.06 -29.01
CA ALA A 525 6.70 22.60 -30.31
C ALA A 525 7.31 21.75 -31.43
N ASP A 526 6.46 21.17 -32.27
CA ASP A 526 6.83 20.40 -33.44
C ASP A 526 6.54 21.19 -34.72
N SER A 527 7.54 21.31 -35.59
CA SER A 527 7.36 21.91 -36.92
C SER A 527 6.78 20.88 -37.90
N LEU A 528 5.68 21.21 -38.52
CA LEU A 528 5.00 20.37 -39.51
C LEU A 528 5.44 20.66 -40.95
N LEU A 529 6.55 21.35 -41.18
CA LEU A 529 7.06 21.58 -42.52
C LEU A 529 7.25 20.25 -43.26
N ASN A 530 6.69 20.19 -44.51
CA ASN A 530 6.65 19.01 -45.37
C ASN A 530 5.77 17.83 -44.84
N VAL A 531 4.88 18.08 -43.89
CA VAL A 531 3.87 17.11 -43.46
C VAL A 531 2.59 17.32 -44.31
N GLN A 532 2.04 16.19 -44.81
CA GLN A 532 0.78 16.18 -45.56
C GLN A 532 -0.43 16.40 -44.64
N ALA A 533 -1.54 16.90 -45.21
CA ALA A 533 -2.80 16.98 -44.50
C ALA A 533 -3.25 15.61 -44.00
N GLY A 534 -3.87 15.57 -42.83
CA GLY A 534 -4.36 14.35 -42.22
C GLY A 534 -4.17 14.29 -40.71
N SER A 535 -4.38 13.12 -40.13
CA SER A 535 -4.20 12.87 -38.69
C SER A 535 -2.74 12.68 -38.37
N ILE A 536 -2.26 13.38 -37.33
CA ILE A 536 -0.92 13.25 -36.77
C ILE A 536 -1.08 12.77 -35.33
N SER A 537 -0.41 11.70 -34.98
CA SER A 537 -0.42 11.16 -33.62
C SER A 537 0.93 11.38 -32.94
N TYR A 538 0.88 11.76 -31.68
CA TYR A 538 2.05 11.94 -30.82
C TYR A 538 1.95 10.99 -29.64
N ARG A 539 3.10 10.48 -29.16
CA ARG A 539 3.22 9.75 -27.90
C ARG A 539 4.26 10.45 -27.05
N ILE A 540 3.95 10.55 -25.75
CA ILE A 540 4.86 11.10 -24.74
C ILE A 540 5.32 9.95 -23.89
N ARG A 541 6.62 9.64 -23.94
CA ARG A 541 7.27 8.61 -23.17
C ARG A 541 8.02 9.24 -22.02
N GLU A 542 7.69 8.87 -20.79
CA GLU A 542 8.43 9.32 -19.60
C GLU A 542 9.49 8.28 -19.24
N ILE A 543 10.71 8.74 -19.03
CA ILE A 543 11.87 7.94 -18.62
C ILE A 543 12.16 8.32 -17.18
N ILE A 544 11.82 7.41 -16.25
CA ILE A 544 11.94 7.65 -14.80
C ILE A 544 13.29 7.22 -14.24
N ASP A 545 14.00 6.32 -14.92
CA ASP A 545 15.33 5.88 -14.50
C ASP A 545 16.22 5.64 -15.72
N THR A 546 17.38 6.31 -15.74
CA THR A 546 18.40 6.21 -16.79
C THR A 546 19.64 5.45 -16.32
N ALA A 547 19.72 5.09 -15.05
CA ALA A 547 20.92 4.54 -14.43
C ALA A 547 21.10 3.03 -14.65
N THR A 548 20.01 2.31 -15.04
CA THR A 548 20.03 0.88 -15.30
C THR A 548 20.25 0.58 -16.79
N ALA A 549 20.85 -0.57 -17.10
CA ALA A 549 21.08 -1.03 -18.48
C ALA A 549 19.77 -1.12 -19.30
N THR A 550 18.65 -1.32 -18.65
CA THR A 550 17.29 -1.23 -19.20
C THR A 550 16.61 0.01 -18.65
N LEU A 551 16.33 0.97 -19.54
CA LEU A 551 15.62 2.20 -19.17
C LEU A 551 14.23 1.86 -18.61
N SER A 552 13.91 2.34 -17.40
CA SER A 552 12.56 2.28 -16.87
C SER A 552 11.75 3.43 -17.46
N ALA A 553 10.88 3.12 -18.43
CA ALA A 553 10.12 4.10 -19.18
C ALA A 553 8.81 3.51 -19.72
N ASP A 554 7.78 4.34 -19.83
CA ASP A 554 6.53 3.98 -20.50
C ASP A 554 5.91 5.22 -21.17
N TYR A 555 4.97 4.99 -22.08
CA TYR A 555 4.15 6.04 -22.69
C TYR A 555 3.08 6.44 -21.68
N ILE A 556 3.16 7.70 -21.24
CA ILE A 556 2.21 8.27 -20.26
C ILE A 556 0.96 8.83 -20.89
N ASP A 557 1.05 9.24 -22.17
CA ASP A 557 -0.11 9.74 -22.91
C ASP A 557 0.09 9.69 -24.43
N THR A 558 -1.02 9.78 -25.17
CA THR A 558 -1.07 9.85 -26.64
C THR A 558 -2.02 10.96 -27.07
N VAL A 559 -1.56 11.81 -27.99
CA VAL A 559 -2.33 12.96 -28.51
C VAL A 559 -2.48 12.82 -30.01
N SER A 560 -3.71 12.99 -30.52
CA SER A 560 -3.97 13.09 -31.96
C SER A 560 -4.46 14.47 -32.32
N VAL A 561 -3.90 15.03 -33.37
CA VAL A 561 -4.30 16.34 -33.93
C VAL A 561 -4.59 16.20 -35.44
N SER A 562 -5.39 17.08 -35.98
CA SER A 562 -5.69 17.10 -37.41
C SER A 562 -5.02 18.29 -38.07
N LEU A 563 -4.26 18.03 -39.14
CA LEU A 563 -3.71 19.04 -40.04
C LEU A 563 -4.65 19.20 -41.24
N ALA A 564 -5.36 20.33 -41.30
CA ALA A 564 -6.40 20.55 -42.31
C ALA A 564 -5.86 20.70 -43.75
N SER A 565 -4.65 21.23 -43.90
CA SER A 565 -3.97 21.39 -45.20
C SER A 565 -2.49 21.05 -45.06
N SER A 566 -1.92 20.51 -46.13
CA SER A 566 -0.49 20.11 -46.14
C SER A 566 0.41 21.34 -45.93
N CYS A 567 1.39 21.19 -45.07
CA CYS A 567 2.42 22.22 -44.80
C CYS A 567 3.62 22.09 -45.75
N ILE A 568 3.35 21.86 -47.00
CA ILE A 568 4.39 21.71 -48.01
C ILE A 568 4.80 23.11 -48.50
N THR A 569 6.07 23.43 -48.37
CA THR A 569 6.64 24.62 -49.02
C THR A 569 6.74 24.36 -50.50
N THR A 570 5.71 24.73 -51.22
CA THR A 570 5.64 24.59 -52.69
C THR A 570 6.23 25.78 -53.43
N ALA A 571 6.78 26.77 -52.75
CA ALA A 571 7.34 27.93 -53.40
C ALA A 571 8.71 28.31 -52.86
N ILE A 572 9.69 28.27 -53.74
CA ILE A 572 10.72 29.28 -53.71
C ILE A 572 9.99 30.58 -54.07
N ASN A 573 9.71 31.46 -53.13
CA ASN A 573 9.37 32.84 -53.47
C ASN A 573 10.58 33.43 -54.18
N PRO A 574 10.53 33.67 -55.48
CA PRO A 574 11.64 34.36 -56.09
C PRO A 574 11.69 35.75 -55.46
N VAL A 575 12.84 36.13 -54.94
CA VAL A 575 13.11 37.51 -54.63
C VAL A 575 13.17 38.20 -55.98
N VAL A 576 12.02 38.65 -56.45
CA VAL A 576 11.96 39.42 -57.69
C VAL A 576 12.45 40.82 -57.38
N ASN A 577 13.71 41.06 -57.61
CA ASN A 577 14.20 42.39 -57.83
C ASN A 577 13.79 42.84 -59.23
N ILE A 578 13.27 44.03 -59.35
CA ILE A 578 12.65 44.61 -60.54
C ILE A 578 13.55 44.37 -61.77
N GLY A 579 13.10 43.49 -62.71
CA GLY A 579 13.74 43.30 -64.01
C GLY A 579 14.52 41.99 -64.22
N GLU A 580 14.51 41.04 -63.29
CA GLU A 580 15.25 39.78 -63.42
C GLU A 580 14.32 38.54 -63.24
N GLU A 581 14.46 37.55 -64.11
CA GLU A 581 13.71 36.32 -64.04
C GLU A 581 14.65 35.13 -63.71
N ILE A 582 14.36 34.42 -62.62
CA ILE A 582 15.03 33.17 -62.28
C ILE A 582 14.11 32.00 -62.53
N ILE A 583 14.43 31.15 -63.45
CA ILE A 583 13.61 29.98 -63.81
C ILE A 583 14.38 28.71 -63.41
N LEU A 584 13.73 27.86 -62.64
CA LEU A 584 14.17 26.51 -62.34
C LEU A 584 13.40 25.53 -63.20
N MET A 585 14.10 24.73 -64.02
CA MET A 585 13.48 23.73 -64.91
C MET A 585 14.21 22.40 -64.86
N PRO A 586 13.51 21.29 -64.76
CA PRO A 586 12.08 21.18 -64.41
C PRO A 586 11.81 21.44 -62.95
N ASN A 587 10.60 21.88 -62.60
CA ASN A 587 10.17 22.05 -61.23
C ASN A 587 8.79 21.34 -61.03
N PRO A 588 8.71 20.25 -60.22
CA PRO A 588 9.80 19.63 -59.45
C PRO A 588 10.85 18.88 -60.29
N ALA A 589 12.11 18.93 -59.85
CA ALA A 589 13.21 18.20 -60.44
C ALA A 589 13.33 16.79 -59.84
N LYS A 590 13.55 15.74 -60.66
CA LYS A 590 13.74 14.39 -60.19
C LYS A 590 15.22 14.06 -59.90
N ASP A 591 16.09 14.36 -60.91
CA ASP A 591 17.52 14.01 -60.84
C ASP A 591 18.45 15.20 -61.14
N ARG A 592 17.97 16.13 -61.98
CA ARG A 592 18.73 17.31 -62.41
C ARG A 592 17.79 18.48 -62.56
N PHE A 593 18.28 19.69 -62.29
CA PHE A 593 17.59 20.92 -62.60
C PHE A 593 18.55 21.91 -63.24
N ALA A 594 18.03 22.78 -64.04
CA ALA A 594 18.75 23.93 -64.58
C ALA A 594 18.21 25.23 -63.98
N VAL A 595 19.10 26.10 -63.61
CA VAL A 595 18.78 27.47 -63.19
C VAL A 595 19.02 28.41 -64.36
N LYS A 596 17.95 28.96 -64.95
CA LYS A 596 18.07 30.00 -65.96
C LYS A 596 17.86 31.33 -65.26
N ILE A 597 18.86 32.19 -65.31
CA ILE A 597 18.83 33.54 -64.76
C ILE A 597 18.89 34.50 -65.93
N THR A 598 17.88 35.36 -66.10
CA THR A 598 17.86 36.40 -67.10
C THR A 598 18.07 37.73 -66.35
N THR A 599 19.20 38.38 -66.62
CA THR A 599 19.52 39.66 -65.99
C THR A 599 19.70 40.74 -67.04
N SER A 600 19.33 41.96 -66.67
CA SER A 600 19.49 43.13 -67.54
C SER A 600 20.92 43.70 -67.47
N TYR A 601 21.77 43.22 -66.58
CA TYR A 601 23.15 43.64 -66.35
C TYR A 601 24.11 42.47 -66.23
N PRO A 602 25.37 42.60 -66.54
CA PRO A 602 26.38 41.53 -66.35
C PRO A 602 26.55 41.22 -64.87
N VAL A 603 26.30 39.94 -64.51
CA VAL A 603 26.42 39.47 -63.13
C VAL A 603 27.89 39.12 -62.87
N GLN A 604 28.52 39.83 -61.91
CA GLN A 604 29.82 39.45 -61.37
C GLN A 604 29.60 38.71 -60.06
N ASN A 605 30.11 37.47 -59.94
CA ASN A 605 30.05 36.65 -58.73
C ASN A 605 28.65 36.12 -58.34
N LEU A 606 28.05 35.26 -59.21
CA LEU A 606 26.85 34.52 -58.88
C LEU A 606 27.15 33.42 -57.87
N VAL A 607 26.51 33.43 -56.68
CA VAL A 607 26.54 32.37 -55.70
C VAL A 607 25.18 31.71 -55.61
N ILE A 608 25.11 30.41 -56.00
CA ILE A 608 23.92 29.62 -55.82
C ILE A 608 24.09 28.75 -54.55
N ARG A 609 23.24 28.97 -53.55
CA ARG A 609 23.22 28.15 -52.37
C ARG A 609 22.02 27.19 -52.41
N ILE A 610 22.26 25.90 -52.36
CA ILE A 610 21.27 24.86 -52.28
C ILE A 610 21.28 24.29 -50.88
N SER A 611 20.19 24.36 -50.16
CA SER A 611 20.04 23.77 -48.86
C SER A 611 18.84 22.80 -48.81
N ASN A 612 18.96 21.74 -48.04
CA ASN A 612 17.84 20.86 -47.74
C ASN A 612 17.06 21.42 -46.52
N ASN A 613 15.89 20.81 -46.23
CA ASN A 613 15.03 21.25 -45.13
C ASN A 613 15.64 21.10 -43.72
N LYS A 614 16.90 20.72 -43.62
CA LYS A 614 17.61 20.59 -42.32
C LYS A 614 18.62 21.74 -42.06
N GLY A 615 18.66 22.73 -42.92
CA GLY A 615 19.49 23.93 -42.84
C GLY A 615 20.73 23.85 -43.71
#